data_6c390625d737e2f916b396ad30d01b17
#
_entry.id   6c390625d737e2f916b396ad30d01b17
#
_cell.length_a   1.000
_cell.length_b   1.000
_cell.length_c   1.000
_cell.angle_alpha   90.00
_cell.angle_beta   90.00
_cell.angle_gamma   90.00
#
_symmetry.space_group_name_H-M   'P 1'
#
loop_
_entity.id
_entity.type
_entity.pdbx_description
1 polymer ?
#
loop_
_entity_poly.entity_id
_entity_poly.type
_entity_poly.pdbx_seq_one_letter_code
_entity_poly.pdbx_strand_id
1 'polypeptide(L)'
;PGVIRDIARSGILEPARAPGNHYRFNFQDIIILRTAKELLLSGVKKAQINNALFRLKSRLPSNRSLTSMRISGDGGAVVIQEDDQVYNPDSGQFHFNFTVADLAGTVAPLARQAAEKAENSDQLTSDDWFDLGVDLEAVSPEDAPAAYLRALELDPSHSDAHVNIGRLLQEAGESAAAEQHYNLALSAEPDNVLAAFNLGTLFEDMGRLDDAISAYKRASSLADAHYNLSRLYELVGEHGEALKHLKTYRSLIEPK
;
A
#
# COMPACT_ATOMS: atom_id res chain seq x y z
N PRO A 1 -4.69 -28.69 -1.31
CA PRO A 1 -3.30 -28.69 -0.76
C PRO A 1 -2.24 -28.36 -1.82
N GLY A 2 -2.40 -28.82 -3.10
CA GLY A 2 -1.43 -28.60 -4.18
C GLY A 2 -1.31 -27.15 -4.60
N VAL A 3 -2.44 -26.47 -4.84
CA VAL A 3 -2.48 -25.07 -5.32
C VAL A 3 -1.84 -24.09 -4.34
N ILE A 4 -2.14 -24.22 -3.04
CA ILE A 4 -1.55 -23.37 -2.00
C ILE A 4 -0.03 -23.52 -1.97
N ARG A 5 0.46 -24.76 -2.09
CA ARG A 5 1.89 -25.05 -2.06
C ARG A 5 2.61 -24.49 -3.30
N ASP A 6 1.93 -24.46 -4.43
CA ASP A 6 2.49 -23.96 -5.69
C ASP A 6 2.51 -22.41 -5.70
N ILE A 7 1.48 -21.76 -5.17
CA ILE A 7 1.45 -20.29 -5.00
C ILE A 7 2.51 -19.86 -3.97
N ALA A 8 2.67 -20.59 -2.87
CA ALA A 8 3.73 -20.33 -1.89
C ALA A 8 5.15 -20.51 -2.46
N ARG A 9 5.32 -21.35 -3.50
CA ARG A 9 6.61 -21.52 -4.19
C ARG A 9 6.87 -20.52 -5.31
N SER A 10 5.83 -19.83 -5.78
CA SER A 10 5.96 -18.86 -6.88
C SER A 10 6.57 -17.51 -6.47
N GLY A 11 6.86 -17.31 -5.17
CA GLY A 11 7.37 -16.05 -4.64
C GLY A 11 6.30 -14.94 -4.47
N ILE A 12 5.03 -15.27 -4.72
CA ILE A 12 3.91 -14.34 -4.48
C ILE A 12 3.61 -14.22 -2.99
N LEU A 13 3.74 -15.34 -2.25
CA LEU A 13 3.60 -15.39 -0.80
C LEU A 13 4.98 -15.48 -0.15
N GLU A 14 5.12 -14.86 1.00
CA GLU A 14 6.32 -14.92 1.83
C GLU A 14 6.01 -15.50 3.22
N PRO A 15 5.48 -16.73 3.28
CA PRO A 15 5.05 -17.31 4.53
C PRO A 15 6.25 -17.55 5.45
N ALA A 16 6.15 -17.08 6.69
CA ALA A 16 7.11 -17.44 7.73
C ALA A 16 7.10 -18.94 7.99
N ARG A 17 8.21 -19.49 8.50
CA ARG A 17 8.30 -20.87 8.89
C ARG A 17 8.13 -21.02 10.41
N ALA A 18 7.13 -21.78 10.80
CA ALA A 18 6.90 -22.15 12.19
C ALA A 18 7.69 -23.43 12.56
N PRO A 19 7.87 -23.74 13.87
CA PRO A 19 8.46 -24.99 14.32
C PRO A 19 7.75 -26.20 13.68
N GLY A 20 8.50 -27.21 13.23
CA GLY A 20 7.97 -28.36 12.51
C GLY A 20 7.84 -28.16 11.00
N ASN A 21 8.47 -27.09 10.45
CA ASN A 21 8.51 -26.78 9.02
C ASN A 21 7.14 -26.49 8.38
N HIS A 22 6.16 -26.04 9.20
CA HIS A 22 4.85 -25.60 8.74
C HIS A 22 4.93 -24.15 8.24
N TYR A 23 4.14 -23.81 7.19
CA TYR A 23 3.98 -22.43 6.72
C TYR A 23 3.05 -21.65 7.65
N ARG A 24 3.46 -20.46 8.05
CA ARG A 24 2.65 -19.46 8.73
C ARG A 24 2.36 -18.35 7.73
N PHE A 25 1.09 -18.13 7.44
CA PHE A 25 0.60 -17.12 6.50
C PHE A 25 0.15 -15.88 7.28
N ASN A 26 0.54 -14.70 6.82
CA ASN A 26 0.00 -13.44 7.29
C ASN A 26 -1.39 -13.17 6.67
N PHE A 27 -2.00 -12.05 7.03
CA PHE A 27 -3.34 -11.70 6.57
C PHE A 27 -3.36 -11.47 5.04
N GLN A 28 -2.40 -10.75 4.50
CA GLN A 28 -2.28 -10.53 3.05
C GLN A 28 -2.11 -11.84 2.27
N ASP A 29 -1.30 -12.76 2.77
CA ASP A 29 -1.17 -14.08 2.18
C ASP A 29 -2.51 -14.83 2.09
N ILE A 30 -3.35 -14.69 3.13
CA ILE A 30 -4.69 -15.32 3.16
C ILE A 30 -5.62 -14.69 2.12
N ILE A 31 -5.58 -13.37 1.97
CA ILE A 31 -6.35 -12.66 0.94
C ILE A 31 -5.90 -13.10 -0.45
N ILE A 32 -4.61 -13.10 -0.73
CA ILE A 32 -4.04 -13.57 -2.01
C ILE A 32 -4.50 -15.00 -2.31
N LEU A 33 -4.45 -15.89 -1.32
CA LEU A 33 -4.87 -17.28 -1.49
C LEU A 33 -6.37 -17.42 -1.76
N ARG A 34 -7.22 -16.60 -1.10
CA ARG A 34 -8.67 -16.57 -1.37
C ARG A 34 -8.97 -16.04 -2.74
N THR A 35 -8.38 -14.89 -3.12
CA THR A 35 -8.52 -14.31 -4.45
C THR A 35 -8.10 -15.31 -5.54
N ALA A 36 -6.96 -15.98 -5.37
CA ALA A 36 -6.49 -17.01 -6.29
C ALA A 36 -7.49 -18.19 -6.38
N LYS A 37 -8.10 -18.59 -5.27
CA LYS A 37 -9.11 -19.66 -5.24
C LYS A 37 -10.35 -19.25 -6.03
N GLU A 38 -10.88 -18.04 -5.83
CA GLU A 38 -12.08 -17.57 -6.56
C GLU A 38 -11.80 -17.46 -8.07
N LEU A 39 -10.64 -16.93 -8.45
CA LEU A 39 -10.21 -16.87 -9.86
C LEU A 39 -10.07 -18.28 -10.48
N LEU A 40 -9.61 -19.28 -9.74
CA LEU A 40 -9.58 -20.67 -10.21
C LEU A 40 -10.96 -21.25 -10.39
N LEU A 41 -11.87 -21.01 -9.43
CA LEU A 41 -13.26 -21.48 -9.51
C LEU A 41 -14.00 -20.88 -10.70
N SER A 42 -13.61 -19.71 -11.11
CA SER A 42 -14.17 -19.02 -12.27
C SER A 42 -13.54 -19.44 -13.60
N GLY A 43 -12.61 -20.36 -13.60
CA GLY A 43 -12.01 -20.92 -14.81
C GLY A 43 -10.75 -20.22 -15.31
N VAL A 44 -10.21 -19.24 -14.58
CA VAL A 44 -8.94 -18.60 -14.93
C VAL A 44 -7.79 -19.61 -14.76
N LYS A 45 -6.90 -19.66 -15.74
CA LYS A 45 -5.76 -20.58 -15.72
C LYS A 45 -4.74 -20.16 -14.64
N LYS A 46 -4.25 -21.13 -13.89
CA LYS A 46 -3.29 -20.94 -12.79
C LYS A 46 -2.07 -20.07 -13.18
N ALA A 47 -1.52 -20.23 -14.37
CA ALA A 47 -0.38 -19.45 -14.85
C ALA A 47 -0.73 -17.96 -14.97
N GLN A 48 -1.93 -17.64 -15.42
CA GLN A 48 -2.42 -16.24 -15.54
C GLN A 48 -2.66 -15.63 -14.16
N ILE A 49 -3.26 -16.39 -13.23
CA ILE A 49 -3.45 -15.97 -11.85
C ILE A 49 -2.10 -15.63 -11.20
N ASN A 50 -1.13 -16.54 -11.30
CA ASN A 50 0.20 -16.31 -10.72
C ASN A 50 0.88 -15.08 -11.32
N ASN A 51 0.82 -14.89 -12.64
CA ASN A 51 1.42 -13.72 -13.29
C ASN A 51 0.72 -12.41 -12.86
N ALA A 52 -0.61 -12.41 -12.77
CA ALA A 52 -1.38 -11.24 -12.36
C ALA A 52 -1.08 -10.86 -10.90
N LEU A 53 -1.15 -11.82 -9.98
CA LEU A 53 -0.88 -11.58 -8.56
C LEU A 53 0.59 -11.18 -8.30
N PHE A 54 1.54 -11.74 -9.02
CA PHE A 54 2.95 -11.33 -8.93
C PHE A 54 3.15 -9.89 -9.39
N ARG A 55 2.54 -9.49 -10.51
CA ARG A 55 2.59 -8.12 -11.01
C ARG A 55 1.90 -7.14 -10.06
N LEU A 56 0.78 -7.54 -9.46
CA LEU A 56 0.10 -6.76 -8.43
C LEU A 56 1.02 -6.52 -7.24
N LYS A 57 1.54 -7.58 -6.64
CA LYS A 57 2.43 -7.46 -5.49
C LYS A 57 3.66 -6.59 -5.77
N SER A 58 4.26 -6.70 -6.97
CA SER A 58 5.42 -5.91 -7.36
C SER A 58 5.13 -4.43 -7.67
N ARG A 59 3.86 -4.03 -7.81
CA ARG A 59 3.43 -2.66 -8.09
C ARG A 59 2.80 -1.96 -6.89
N LEU A 60 2.37 -2.73 -5.89
CA LEU A 60 1.80 -2.16 -4.67
C LEU A 60 2.90 -1.48 -3.85
N PRO A 61 2.74 -0.20 -3.53
CA PRO A 61 3.53 0.44 -2.47
C PRO A 61 3.34 -0.32 -1.15
N SER A 62 4.36 -0.28 -0.28
CA SER A 62 4.33 -0.96 1.02
C SER A 62 3.18 -0.51 1.94
N ASN A 63 2.62 0.68 1.69
CA ASN A 63 1.52 1.27 2.45
C ASN A 63 0.13 1.06 1.83
N ARG A 64 -0.03 0.18 0.81
CA ARG A 64 -1.34 -0.12 0.20
C ARG A 64 -1.64 -1.61 0.26
N SER A 65 -2.89 -1.93 0.62
CA SER A 65 -3.40 -3.30 0.64
C SER A 65 -4.04 -3.70 -0.70
N LEU A 66 -3.97 -4.98 -1.04
CA LEU A 66 -4.74 -5.58 -2.14
C LEU A 66 -6.25 -5.39 -1.98
N THR A 67 -6.73 -5.11 -0.76
CA THR A 67 -8.15 -4.92 -0.48
C THR A 67 -8.73 -3.64 -1.10
N SER A 68 -7.89 -2.66 -1.44
CA SER A 68 -8.30 -1.44 -2.14
C SER A 68 -8.56 -1.63 -3.65
N MET A 69 -8.30 -2.81 -4.18
CA MET A 69 -8.44 -3.11 -5.61
C MET A 69 -9.63 -4.00 -5.90
N ARG A 70 -10.27 -3.78 -7.05
CA ARG A 70 -11.24 -4.72 -7.58
C ARG A 70 -10.54 -5.65 -8.57
N ILE A 71 -10.55 -6.94 -8.26
CA ILE A 71 -10.01 -7.98 -9.14
C ILE A 71 -11.18 -8.74 -9.72
N SER A 72 -11.26 -8.78 -11.02
CA SER A 72 -12.31 -9.48 -11.73
C SER A 72 -11.75 -10.35 -12.83
N GLY A 73 -12.46 -11.31 -13.23
CA GLY A 73 -11.97 -12.28 -14.16
C GLY A 73 -13.04 -12.80 -15.14
N ASP A 74 -12.91 -12.95 -16.55
CA ASP A 74 -13.81 -13.44 -17.60
C ASP A 74 -13.11 -14.23 -18.70
N GLY A 75 -13.69 -15.30 -19.27
CA GLY A 75 -13.16 -16.10 -20.38
C GLY A 75 -11.67 -16.47 -20.29
N GLY A 76 -11.02 -16.36 -19.14
CA GLY A 76 -9.66 -16.83 -18.95
C GLY A 76 -8.55 -15.77 -18.68
N ALA A 77 -8.87 -14.47 -18.52
CA ALA A 77 -7.88 -13.43 -18.15
C ALA A 77 -8.15 -12.83 -16.76
N VAL A 78 -7.34 -12.03 -16.16
CA VAL A 78 -7.53 -11.31 -14.91
C VAL A 78 -7.60 -9.82 -15.23
N VAL A 79 -8.63 -9.13 -14.76
CA VAL A 79 -8.82 -7.68 -14.89
C VAL A 79 -8.72 -7.05 -13.51
N ILE A 80 -7.95 -5.97 -13.42
CA ILE A 80 -7.75 -5.22 -12.19
C ILE A 80 -8.37 -3.85 -12.38
N GLN A 81 -9.22 -3.44 -11.46
CA GLN A 81 -9.76 -2.10 -11.40
C GLN A 81 -9.20 -1.41 -10.17
N GLU A 82 -8.53 -0.29 -10.38
CA GLU A 82 -8.01 0.60 -9.36
C GLU A 82 -8.62 1.98 -9.64
N ASP A 83 -9.39 2.51 -8.70
CA ASP A 83 -10.19 3.71 -8.86
C ASP A 83 -11.07 3.65 -10.13
N ASP A 84 -10.94 4.63 -11.04
CA ASP A 84 -11.66 4.66 -12.33
C ASP A 84 -10.90 3.98 -13.50
N GLN A 85 -9.75 3.37 -13.23
CA GLN A 85 -8.94 2.73 -14.27
C GLN A 85 -9.11 1.22 -14.29
N VAL A 86 -9.52 0.71 -15.44
CA VAL A 86 -9.62 -0.74 -15.70
C VAL A 86 -8.37 -1.18 -16.45
N TYR A 87 -7.56 -2.03 -15.83
CA TYR A 87 -6.39 -2.61 -16.49
C TYR A 87 -6.78 -3.92 -17.16
N ASN A 88 -6.71 -3.95 -18.48
CA ASN A 88 -6.79 -5.16 -19.26
C ASN A 88 -5.40 -5.46 -19.87
N PRO A 89 -4.65 -6.40 -19.31
CA PRO A 89 -3.33 -6.71 -19.85
C PRO A 89 -3.37 -7.47 -21.19
N ASP A 90 -4.48 -8.14 -21.56
CA ASP A 90 -4.52 -9.01 -22.74
C ASP A 90 -5.92 -9.13 -23.37
N SER A 91 -6.67 -8.06 -23.53
CA SER A 91 -7.92 -8.00 -24.30
C SER A 91 -8.94 -9.13 -24.03
N GLY A 92 -9.55 -9.12 -22.88
CA GLY A 92 -10.69 -9.98 -22.59
C GLY A 92 -11.59 -9.32 -21.55
N GLN A 93 -12.89 -9.28 -21.81
CA GLN A 93 -13.87 -8.73 -20.86
C GLN A 93 -14.14 -9.71 -19.74
N PHE A 94 -14.35 -9.21 -18.53
CA PHE A 94 -14.64 -9.99 -17.36
C PHE A 94 -15.67 -9.44 -16.43
N HIS A 95 -16.44 -10.26 -15.78
CA HIS A 95 -17.31 -9.86 -14.68
C HIS A 95 -17.34 -10.94 -13.60
N PHE A 96 -16.61 -10.68 -12.50
CA PHE A 96 -16.93 -11.29 -11.22
C PHE A 96 -17.51 -10.25 -10.29
N ASN A 97 -18.55 -10.60 -9.57
CA ASN A 97 -19.19 -9.75 -8.58
C ASN A 97 -18.54 -9.90 -7.20
N PHE A 98 -17.20 -9.93 -7.13
CA PHE A 98 -16.53 -9.81 -5.82
C PHE A 98 -15.47 -8.72 -5.87
N THR A 99 -15.25 -8.07 -4.77
CA THR A 99 -14.12 -7.18 -4.54
C THR A 99 -13.15 -7.85 -3.59
N VAL A 100 -11.87 -7.44 -3.61
CA VAL A 100 -10.93 -7.91 -2.59
C VAL A 100 -11.39 -7.48 -1.20
N ALA A 101 -12.04 -6.32 -1.06
CA ALA A 101 -12.68 -5.87 0.17
C ALA A 101 -13.77 -6.84 0.67
N ASP A 102 -14.61 -7.40 -0.23
CA ASP A 102 -15.63 -8.38 0.16
C ASP A 102 -14.99 -9.66 0.73
N LEU A 103 -13.87 -10.09 0.13
CA LEU A 103 -13.10 -11.23 0.64
C LEU A 103 -12.39 -10.88 1.95
N ALA A 104 -11.82 -9.69 2.05
CA ALA A 104 -11.17 -9.19 3.26
C ALA A 104 -12.17 -9.07 4.42
N GLY A 105 -13.38 -8.55 4.16
CA GLY A 105 -14.46 -8.48 5.16
C GLY A 105 -14.80 -9.81 5.81
N THR A 106 -14.57 -10.94 5.13
CA THR A 106 -14.73 -12.29 5.72
C THR A 106 -13.52 -12.76 6.52
N VAL A 107 -12.37 -12.12 6.35
CA VAL A 107 -11.09 -12.45 7.01
C VAL A 107 -10.79 -11.49 8.16
N ALA A 108 -11.24 -10.23 8.07
CA ALA A 108 -11.02 -9.22 9.10
C ALA A 108 -11.41 -9.67 10.52
N PRO A 109 -12.57 -10.32 10.75
CA PRO A 109 -12.91 -10.83 12.08
C PRO A 109 -11.92 -11.87 12.60
N LEU A 110 -11.31 -12.66 11.71
CA LEU A 110 -10.30 -13.65 12.08
C LEU A 110 -8.96 -12.97 12.42
N ALA A 111 -8.61 -11.91 11.69
CA ALA A 111 -7.43 -11.11 11.97
C ALA A 111 -7.57 -10.35 13.30
N ARG A 112 -8.73 -9.72 13.56
CA ARG A 112 -9.04 -9.10 14.87
C ARG A 112 -8.95 -10.11 16.01
N GLN A 113 -9.56 -11.29 15.86
CA GLN A 113 -9.48 -12.33 16.88
C GLN A 113 -8.06 -12.88 17.08
N ALA A 114 -7.25 -12.90 16.00
CA ALA A 114 -5.84 -13.26 16.07
C ALA A 114 -5.04 -12.16 16.79
N ALA A 115 -5.32 -10.88 16.51
CA ALA A 115 -4.71 -9.73 17.18
C ALA A 115 -5.07 -9.68 18.67
N GLU A 116 -6.35 -9.84 19.03
CA GLU A 116 -6.82 -9.93 20.42
C GLU A 116 -6.15 -11.09 21.20
N LYS A 117 -5.94 -12.23 20.54
CA LYS A 117 -5.21 -13.35 21.13
C LYS A 117 -3.71 -13.09 21.22
N ALA A 118 -3.16 -12.29 20.32
CA ALA A 118 -1.76 -11.94 20.25
C ALA A 118 -1.39 -10.79 21.20
N GLU A 119 -2.35 -9.94 21.60
CA GLU A 119 -2.16 -8.99 22.71
C GLU A 119 -1.72 -9.68 24.00
N ASN A 120 -2.09 -10.95 24.15
CA ASN A 120 -1.70 -11.81 25.29
C ASN A 120 -0.52 -12.74 24.99
N SER A 121 0.10 -12.63 23.83
CA SER A 121 1.27 -13.43 23.46
C SER A 121 2.27 -12.54 22.72
N ASP A 122 3.49 -12.41 23.23
CA ASP A 122 4.63 -11.69 22.66
C ASP A 122 5.07 -12.23 21.26
N GLN A 123 4.13 -12.53 20.36
CA GLN A 123 4.40 -13.28 19.14
C GLN A 123 4.31 -12.47 17.84
N LEU A 124 3.68 -11.28 17.84
CA LEU A 124 3.62 -10.41 16.68
C LEU A 124 4.75 -9.38 16.72
N THR A 125 5.40 -9.20 15.58
CA THR A 125 6.42 -8.17 15.37
C THR A 125 5.77 -6.81 15.07
N SER A 126 6.58 -5.75 15.04
CA SER A 126 6.16 -4.43 14.58
C SER A 126 5.63 -4.48 13.14
N ASP A 127 6.31 -5.20 12.26
CA ASP A 127 5.90 -5.37 10.86
C ASP A 127 4.55 -6.11 10.74
N ASP A 128 4.32 -7.15 11.57
CA ASP A 128 3.04 -7.87 11.58
C ASP A 128 1.86 -6.94 11.98
N TRP A 129 2.09 -6.03 12.93
CA TRP A 129 1.09 -5.03 13.35
C TRP A 129 0.89 -3.94 12.32
N PHE A 130 1.96 -3.50 11.65
CA PHE A 130 1.89 -2.56 10.53
C PHE A 130 1.08 -3.14 9.38
N ASP A 131 1.38 -4.38 8.94
CA ASP A 131 0.64 -5.07 7.88
C ASP A 131 -0.84 -5.22 8.23
N LEU A 132 -1.16 -5.53 9.50
CA LEU A 132 -2.55 -5.57 9.97
C LEU A 132 -3.22 -4.19 9.85
N GLY A 133 -2.53 -3.12 10.21
CA GLY A 133 -3.03 -1.74 10.07
C GLY A 133 -3.38 -1.40 8.62
N VAL A 134 -2.49 -1.72 7.67
CA VAL A 134 -2.72 -1.52 6.23
C VAL A 134 -3.95 -2.29 5.75
N ASP A 135 -4.12 -3.53 6.20
CA ASP A 135 -5.27 -4.35 5.82
C ASP A 135 -6.59 -3.84 6.45
N LEU A 136 -6.52 -3.35 7.69
CA LEU A 136 -7.66 -2.77 8.38
C LEU A 136 -8.16 -1.47 7.73
N GLU A 137 -7.32 -0.66 7.11
CA GLU A 137 -7.76 0.55 6.41
C GLU A 137 -8.86 0.28 5.37
N ALA A 138 -8.83 -0.89 4.73
CA ALA A 138 -9.80 -1.23 3.70
C ALA A 138 -11.10 -1.87 4.24
N VAL A 139 -11.09 -2.44 5.47
CA VAL A 139 -12.22 -3.24 5.99
C VAL A 139 -12.76 -2.72 7.31
N SER A 140 -12.00 -1.96 8.07
CA SER A 140 -12.30 -1.39 9.38
C SER A 140 -11.38 -0.20 9.64
N PRO A 141 -11.50 0.88 8.89
CA PRO A 141 -10.56 2.00 8.95
C PRO A 141 -10.46 2.61 10.36
N GLU A 142 -11.51 2.44 11.18
CA GLU A 142 -11.51 2.87 12.59
C GLU A 142 -10.54 2.08 13.49
N ASP A 143 -10.17 0.87 13.12
CA ASP A 143 -9.25 0.02 13.89
C ASP A 143 -7.79 0.16 13.41
N ALA A 144 -7.55 0.66 12.20
CA ALA A 144 -6.21 0.78 11.62
C ALA A 144 -5.24 1.62 12.47
N PRO A 145 -5.66 2.79 13.05
CA PRO A 145 -4.76 3.58 13.89
C PRO A 145 -4.21 2.81 15.10
N ALA A 146 -5.05 1.96 15.73
CA ALA A 146 -4.63 1.16 16.88
C ALA A 146 -3.55 0.14 16.51
N ALA A 147 -3.66 -0.47 15.34
CA ALA A 147 -2.65 -1.42 14.85
C ALA A 147 -1.32 -0.72 14.54
N TYR A 148 -1.34 0.46 13.90
CA TYR A 148 -0.12 1.24 13.67
C TYR A 148 0.53 1.74 14.97
N LEU A 149 -0.27 2.17 15.94
CA LEU A 149 0.26 2.54 17.26
C LEU A 149 0.92 1.35 17.95
N ARG A 150 0.33 0.16 17.83
CA ARG A 150 0.92 -1.05 18.38
C ARG A 150 2.24 -1.41 17.69
N ALA A 151 2.34 -1.21 16.37
CA ALA A 151 3.61 -1.34 15.65
C ALA A 151 4.68 -0.41 16.24
N LEU A 152 4.33 0.85 16.51
CA LEU A 152 5.24 1.84 17.10
C LEU A 152 5.58 1.58 18.58
N GLU A 153 4.71 0.91 19.33
CA GLU A 153 5.05 0.47 20.69
C GLU A 153 6.15 -0.61 20.68
N LEU A 154 6.14 -1.47 19.65
CA LEU A 154 7.15 -2.52 19.49
C LEU A 154 8.43 -2.00 18.83
N ASP A 155 8.30 -1.14 17.83
CA ASP A 155 9.41 -0.44 17.18
C ASP A 155 9.10 1.05 17.01
N PRO A 156 9.55 1.91 17.94
CA PRO A 156 9.37 3.37 17.83
C PRO A 156 10.04 4.02 16.62
N SER A 157 10.85 3.29 15.88
CA SER A 157 11.52 3.76 14.67
C SER A 157 10.89 3.25 13.37
N HIS A 158 9.75 2.56 13.45
CA HIS A 158 9.08 2.02 12.26
C HIS A 158 8.57 3.15 11.36
N SER A 159 9.35 3.45 10.31
CA SER A 159 9.15 4.60 9.42
C SER A 159 7.77 4.59 8.75
N ASP A 160 7.36 3.47 8.15
CA ASP A 160 6.10 3.37 7.42
C ASP A 160 4.87 3.48 8.35
N ALA A 161 4.95 3.00 9.59
CA ALA A 161 3.89 3.20 10.58
C ALA A 161 3.72 4.69 10.93
N HIS A 162 4.83 5.42 11.08
CA HIS A 162 4.79 6.87 11.24
C HIS A 162 4.18 7.57 10.02
N VAL A 163 4.50 7.16 8.79
CA VAL A 163 3.90 7.73 7.57
C VAL A 163 2.39 7.55 7.58
N ASN A 164 1.89 6.35 7.89
CA ASN A 164 0.46 6.08 7.86
C ASN A 164 -0.30 6.81 8.97
N ILE A 165 0.23 6.87 10.19
CA ILE A 165 -0.35 7.69 11.27
C ILE A 165 -0.35 9.17 10.88
N GLY A 166 0.76 9.67 10.31
CA GLY A 166 0.84 11.06 9.84
C GLY A 166 -0.24 11.38 8.81
N ARG A 167 -0.49 10.48 7.86
CA ARG A 167 -1.55 10.62 6.86
C ARG A 167 -2.94 10.65 7.50
N LEU A 168 -3.23 9.73 8.41
CA LEU A 168 -4.52 9.70 9.12
C LEU A 168 -4.75 10.96 9.95
N LEU A 169 -3.71 11.50 10.59
CA LEU A 169 -3.79 12.75 11.32
C LEU A 169 -3.99 13.96 10.38
N GLN A 170 -3.34 13.97 9.22
CA GLN A 170 -3.55 15.00 8.19
C GLN A 170 -5.00 14.98 7.68
N GLU A 171 -5.55 13.81 7.39
CA GLU A 171 -6.95 13.63 7.00
C GLU A 171 -7.92 14.09 8.09
N ALA A 172 -7.56 13.92 9.36
CA ALA A 172 -8.31 14.43 10.52
C ALA A 172 -8.13 15.95 10.76
N GLY A 173 -7.26 16.62 9.99
CA GLY A 173 -6.95 18.06 10.15
C GLY A 173 -5.95 18.37 11.27
N GLU A 174 -5.32 17.35 11.86
CA GLU A 174 -4.35 17.49 12.95
C GLU A 174 -2.93 17.73 12.39
N SER A 175 -2.77 18.82 11.63
CA SER A 175 -1.57 19.11 10.84
C SER A 175 -0.27 19.10 11.65
N ALA A 176 -0.28 19.64 12.90
CA ALA A 176 0.93 19.67 13.73
C ALA A 176 1.38 18.27 14.17
N ALA A 177 0.43 17.38 14.50
CA ALA A 177 0.74 16.01 14.85
C ALA A 177 1.19 15.21 13.61
N ALA A 178 0.55 15.43 12.46
CA ALA A 178 0.97 14.84 11.19
C ALA A 178 2.41 15.21 10.83
N GLU A 179 2.79 16.50 10.96
CA GLU A 179 4.16 16.98 10.72
C GLU A 179 5.17 16.26 11.63
N GLN A 180 4.84 16.05 12.90
CA GLN A 180 5.70 15.32 13.82
C GLN A 180 5.94 13.88 13.37
N HIS A 181 4.88 13.17 13.00
CA HIS A 181 4.98 11.78 12.54
C HIS A 181 5.78 11.66 11.24
N TYR A 182 5.57 12.51 10.25
CA TYR A 182 6.39 12.51 9.04
C TYR A 182 7.87 12.81 9.31
N ASN A 183 8.15 13.71 10.25
CA ASN A 183 9.53 13.97 10.65
C ASN A 183 10.17 12.81 11.42
N LEU A 184 9.41 12.06 12.23
CA LEU A 184 9.89 10.83 12.87
C LEU A 184 10.18 9.76 11.81
N ALA A 185 9.31 9.58 10.82
CA ALA A 185 9.58 8.69 9.70
C ALA A 185 10.88 9.04 8.98
N LEU A 186 11.09 10.32 8.65
CA LEU A 186 12.30 10.81 7.99
C LEU A 186 13.55 10.80 8.88
N SER A 187 13.38 10.72 10.19
CA SER A 187 14.49 10.56 11.13
C SER A 187 14.93 9.10 11.21
N ALA A 188 13.98 8.17 11.14
CA ALA A 188 14.23 6.74 11.08
C ALA A 188 14.81 6.34 9.72
N GLU A 189 14.18 6.80 8.64
CA GLU A 189 14.58 6.55 7.25
C GLU A 189 14.67 7.88 6.48
N PRO A 190 15.86 8.50 6.39
CA PRO A 190 16.05 9.77 5.69
C PRO A 190 15.65 9.76 4.22
N ASP A 191 15.68 8.59 3.59
CA ASP A 191 15.33 8.37 2.18
C ASP A 191 13.89 7.86 1.98
N ASN A 192 13.04 7.89 3.01
CA ASN A 192 11.64 7.51 2.88
C ASN A 192 10.90 8.53 2.00
N VAL A 193 10.69 8.12 0.77
CA VAL A 193 10.14 8.96 -0.31
C VAL A 193 8.69 9.35 -0.01
N LEU A 194 7.91 8.44 0.57
CA LEU A 194 6.50 8.68 0.89
C LEU A 194 6.36 9.66 2.05
N ALA A 195 7.20 9.53 3.10
CA ALA A 195 7.25 10.50 4.18
C ALA A 195 7.56 11.91 3.68
N ALA A 196 8.56 12.03 2.79
CA ALA A 196 8.93 13.32 2.21
C ALA A 196 7.82 13.89 1.31
N PHE A 197 7.15 13.04 0.52
CA PHE A 197 6.04 13.46 -0.33
C PHE A 197 4.85 13.94 0.50
N ASN A 198 4.41 13.16 1.48
CA ASN A 198 3.29 13.51 2.35
C ASN A 198 3.57 14.76 3.19
N LEU A 199 4.80 14.92 3.66
CA LEU A 199 5.22 16.16 4.34
C LEU A 199 5.12 17.37 3.39
N GLY A 200 5.46 17.19 2.12
CA GLY A 200 5.27 18.21 1.09
C GLY A 200 3.81 18.61 0.90
N THR A 201 2.90 17.62 0.82
CA THR A 201 1.46 17.91 0.71
C THR A 201 0.92 18.60 1.96
N LEU A 202 1.36 18.18 3.14
CA LEU A 202 0.98 18.82 4.40
C LEU A 202 1.43 20.29 4.46
N PHE A 203 2.67 20.58 4.06
CA PHE A 203 3.17 21.96 4.03
C PHE A 203 2.44 22.83 3.00
N GLU A 204 2.02 22.23 1.90
CA GLU A 204 1.21 22.91 0.90
C GLU A 204 -0.18 23.25 1.47
N ASP A 205 -0.85 22.31 2.15
CA ASP A 205 -2.13 22.52 2.83
C ASP A 205 -2.03 23.63 3.89
N MET A 206 -0.87 23.76 4.53
CA MET A 206 -0.57 24.81 5.51
C MET A 206 -0.13 26.14 4.87
N GLY A 207 0.02 26.22 3.55
CA GLY A 207 0.51 27.41 2.83
C GLY A 207 2.02 27.67 2.98
N ARG A 208 2.78 26.71 3.49
CA ARG A 208 4.23 26.78 3.71
C ARG A 208 4.97 26.33 2.43
N LEU A 209 4.89 27.16 1.38
CA LEU A 209 5.31 26.76 0.03
C LEU A 209 6.81 26.41 -0.10
N ASP A 210 7.69 27.13 0.58
CA ASP A 210 9.13 26.86 0.55
C ASP A 210 9.48 25.52 1.20
N ASP A 211 8.79 25.19 2.31
CA ASP A 211 8.95 23.92 3.01
C ASP A 211 8.39 22.78 2.13
N ALA A 212 7.25 22.98 1.47
CA ALA A 212 6.66 22.03 0.53
C ALA A 212 7.61 21.72 -0.64
N ILE A 213 8.20 22.75 -1.26
CA ILE A 213 9.19 22.59 -2.32
C ILE A 213 10.39 21.78 -1.82
N SER A 214 10.86 22.06 -0.60
CA SER A 214 12.00 21.35 -0.01
C SER A 214 11.68 19.88 0.24
N ALA A 215 10.50 19.57 0.74
CA ALA A 215 10.02 18.22 0.99
C ALA A 215 9.82 17.42 -0.31
N TYR A 216 9.16 17.99 -1.32
CA TYR A 216 8.99 17.35 -2.62
C TYR A 216 10.30 17.09 -3.37
N LYS A 217 11.33 17.93 -3.19
CA LYS A 217 12.67 17.66 -3.74
C LYS A 217 13.29 16.40 -3.16
N ARG A 218 13.05 16.09 -1.89
CA ARG A 218 13.48 14.83 -1.28
C ARG A 218 12.73 13.63 -1.85
N ALA A 219 11.48 13.83 -2.31
CA ALA A 219 10.66 12.81 -2.94
C ALA A 219 10.87 12.70 -4.47
N SER A 220 12.04 13.09 -4.97
CA SER A 220 12.32 13.24 -6.42
C SER A 220 12.32 11.94 -7.24
N SER A 221 12.16 10.77 -6.63
CA SER A 221 11.93 9.52 -7.35
C SER A 221 10.46 9.34 -7.76
N LEU A 222 9.52 10.09 -7.16
CA LEU A 222 8.10 10.06 -7.49
C LEU A 222 7.79 11.05 -8.63
N ALA A 223 7.06 10.58 -9.64
CA ALA A 223 6.57 11.44 -10.70
C ALA A 223 5.70 12.57 -10.15
N ASP A 224 4.80 12.25 -9.21
CA ASP A 224 3.86 13.22 -8.61
C ASP A 224 4.58 14.35 -7.86
N ALA A 225 5.72 14.07 -7.22
CA ALA A 225 6.55 15.11 -6.62
C ALA A 225 7.05 16.13 -7.67
N HIS A 226 7.42 15.66 -8.84
CA HIS A 226 7.82 16.57 -9.94
C HIS A 226 6.63 17.37 -10.49
N TYR A 227 5.45 16.77 -10.57
CA TYR A 227 4.23 17.49 -10.93
C TYR A 227 3.93 18.61 -9.93
N ASN A 228 3.94 18.30 -8.62
CA ASN A 228 3.70 19.28 -7.56
C ASN A 228 4.78 20.37 -7.54
N LEU A 229 6.05 20.02 -7.69
CA LEU A 229 7.13 20.99 -7.83
C LEU A 229 6.93 21.93 -9.02
N SER A 230 6.52 21.40 -10.19
CA SER A 230 6.22 22.22 -11.35
C SER A 230 5.14 23.27 -11.06
N ARG A 231 4.07 22.83 -10.40
CA ARG A 231 2.94 23.70 -10.03
C ARG A 231 3.34 24.75 -8.99
N LEU A 232 4.11 24.35 -7.97
CA LEU A 232 4.57 25.29 -6.94
C LEU A 232 5.56 26.33 -7.51
N TYR A 233 6.50 25.91 -8.38
CA TYR A 233 7.42 26.84 -9.02
C TYR A 233 6.71 27.80 -9.98
N GLU A 234 5.63 27.38 -10.65
CA GLU A 234 4.79 28.28 -11.44
C GLU A 234 4.11 29.32 -10.53
N LEU A 235 3.59 28.87 -9.38
CA LEU A 235 2.93 29.76 -8.41
C LEU A 235 3.87 30.82 -7.83
N VAL A 236 5.13 30.48 -7.59
CA VAL A 236 6.14 31.42 -7.07
C VAL A 236 6.87 32.21 -8.18
N GLY A 237 6.49 32.03 -9.46
CA GLY A 237 7.03 32.74 -10.61
C GLY A 237 8.35 32.22 -11.16
N GLU A 238 8.83 31.08 -10.69
CA GLU A 238 10.07 30.43 -11.12
C GLU A 238 9.81 29.51 -12.33
N HIS A 239 9.37 30.12 -13.45
CA HIS A 239 8.90 29.39 -14.64
C HIS A 239 9.96 28.42 -15.24
N GLY A 240 11.27 28.73 -15.08
CA GLY A 240 12.35 27.88 -15.57
C GLY A 240 12.39 26.52 -14.83
N GLU A 241 12.30 26.54 -13.50
CA GLU A 241 12.24 25.34 -12.68
C GLU A 241 10.90 24.61 -12.87
N ALA A 242 9.79 25.34 -13.03
CA ALA A 242 8.50 24.76 -13.33
C ALA A 242 8.55 23.88 -14.60
N LEU A 243 9.09 24.41 -15.69
CA LEU A 243 9.22 23.66 -16.95
C LEU A 243 10.16 22.45 -16.83
N LYS A 244 11.25 22.60 -16.09
CA LYS A 244 12.19 21.50 -15.84
C LYS A 244 11.53 20.34 -15.11
N HIS A 245 10.80 20.61 -14.05
CA HIS A 245 10.07 19.60 -13.27
C HIS A 245 8.93 18.97 -14.08
N LEU A 246 8.19 19.75 -14.86
CA LEU A 246 7.17 19.23 -15.77
C LEU A 246 7.74 18.27 -16.82
N LYS A 247 8.92 18.58 -17.35
CA LYS A 247 9.63 17.70 -18.30
C LYS A 247 10.04 16.38 -17.62
N THR A 248 10.55 16.44 -16.40
CA THR A 248 10.92 15.24 -15.64
C THR A 248 9.68 14.39 -15.34
N TYR A 249 8.60 15.00 -14.88
CA TYR A 249 7.32 14.30 -14.68
C TYR A 249 6.92 13.50 -15.92
N ARG A 250 6.87 14.14 -17.09
CA ARG A 250 6.53 13.47 -18.36
C ARG A 250 7.44 12.29 -18.65
N SER A 251 8.75 12.46 -18.46
CA SER A 251 9.71 11.37 -18.71
C SER A 251 9.58 10.18 -17.75
N LEU A 252 9.01 10.38 -16.57
CA LEU A 252 8.77 9.32 -15.59
C LEU A 252 7.47 8.55 -15.85
N ILE A 253 6.45 9.19 -16.43
CA ILE A 253 5.15 8.56 -16.70
C ILE A 253 5.04 7.97 -18.11
N GLU A 254 5.87 8.42 -19.07
CA GLU A 254 5.87 7.87 -20.42
C GLU A 254 6.47 6.45 -20.43
N PRO A 255 5.74 5.44 -20.94
CA PRO A 255 6.28 4.09 -21.05
C PRO A 255 7.46 4.09 -22.03
N LYS A 256 8.57 3.50 -21.62
CA LYS A 256 9.74 3.26 -22.47
C LYS A 256 9.49 2.08 -23.42
#